data_c5b135a03c470fa64135c424980a246a
#
_entry.id   c5b135a03c470fa64135c424980a246a
#
_cell.length_a   1.000
_cell.length_b   1.000
_cell.length_c   1.000
_cell.angle_alpha   90.00
_cell.angle_beta   90.00
_cell.angle_gamma   90.00
#
_symmetry.space_group_name_H-M   'P 1'
#
loop_
_entity.id
_entity.type
_entity.pdbx_description
1 polymer ?
#
loop_
_entity_poly.entity_id
_entity_poly.type
_entity_poly.pdbx_seq_one_letter_code
_entity_poly.pdbx_strand_id
1 'polypeptide(L)'
;MILEDIYFDKSIRDYAKKLTSNNTEEADELVSLAFSICIEKPPKENMKGYFAMVMRNQWLKKYNKKDPIFHHESYDIPDIDGTLSKMNHYYANILKGIYNGENLTQMHKSAGIGYRTLKGDYKKAKKEFKIMYENKTKIAIVIQNVSGVSYHRLIVPIAKMARDYGLDVVCLQNKEDDFLDKLDGITHVIYNRNISTFMKPEEVIYKLKAKGIKVICDIDDYWILPKNHPMKYFYSKSKMDKCVVANIKHADQVWTTTKFLAEKISKYNKNVEVVKNAIDPLEKQ
;
A
#
# COMPACT_ATOMS: atom_id res chain seq x y z
N MET A 1 12.55 -22.71 -28.88
CA MET A 1 11.52 -23.08 -27.87
C MET A 1 10.19 -22.69 -28.48
N ILE A 2 9.34 -23.64 -28.79
CA ILE A 2 7.98 -23.41 -29.29
C ILE A 2 7.04 -23.14 -28.11
N LEU A 3 5.90 -22.51 -28.40
CA LEU A 3 4.94 -22.11 -27.35
C LEU A 3 4.43 -23.29 -26.53
N GLU A 4 4.30 -24.46 -27.15
CA GLU A 4 3.90 -25.71 -26.49
C GLU A 4 4.93 -26.17 -25.42
N ASP A 5 6.24 -26.04 -25.69
CA ASP A 5 7.27 -26.34 -24.70
C ASP A 5 7.13 -25.47 -23.45
N ILE A 6 6.72 -24.20 -23.61
CA ILE A 6 6.51 -23.27 -22.54
C ILE A 6 5.28 -23.62 -21.71
N TYR A 7 4.19 -24.06 -22.37
CA TYR A 7 2.96 -24.47 -21.70
C TYR A 7 3.18 -25.61 -20.71
N PHE A 8 4.07 -26.54 -21.03
CA PHE A 8 4.44 -27.67 -20.15
C PHE A 8 5.65 -27.39 -19.25
N ASP A 9 6.28 -26.23 -19.38
CA ASP A 9 7.47 -25.86 -18.58
C ASP A 9 7.12 -25.78 -17.09
N LYS A 10 7.82 -26.57 -16.28
CA LYS A 10 7.63 -26.64 -14.83
C LYS A 10 7.75 -25.27 -14.16
N SER A 11 8.71 -24.44 -14.58
CA SER A 11 8.93 -23.13 -13.97
C SER A 11 7.79 -22.13 -14.24
N ILE A 12 7.09 -22.27 -15.36
CA ILE A 12 5.88 -21.50 -15.70
C ILE A 12 4.72 -21.93 -14.80
N ARG A 13 4.53 -23.23 -14.58
CA ARG A 13 3.49 -23.76 -13.69
C ARG A 13 3.77 -23.40 -12.23
N ASP A 14 5.03 -23.45 -11.80
CA ASP A 14 5.42 -23.03 -10.45
C ASP A 14 5.19 -21.51 -10.26
N TYR A 15 5.44 -20.71 -11.30
CA TYR A 15 5.13 -19.27 -11.26
C TYR A 15 3.62 -19.01 -11.21
N ALA A 16 2.80 -19.73 -11.99
CA ALA A 16 1.34 -19.63 -11.94
C ALA A 16 0.80 -20.01 -10.55
N LYS A 17 1.30 -21.08 -9.94
CA LYS A 17 0.94 -21.45 -8.56
C LYS A 17 1.31 -20.37 -7.54
N LYS A 18 2.45 -19.73 -7.69
CA LYS A 18 2.81 -18.58 -6.82
C LYS A 18 1.83 -17.42 -6.97
N LEU A 19 1.41 -17.10 -8.20
CA LEU A 19 0.42 -16.03 -8.44
C LEU A 19 -0.95 -16.35 -7.83
N THR A 20 -1.35 -17.62 -7.79
CA THR A 20 -2.67 -18.07 -7.33
C THR A 20 -2.65 -18.63 -5.90
N SER A 21 -1.65 -18.26 -5.09
CA SER A 21 -1.50 -18.71 -3.69
C SER A 21 -1.57 -20.25 -3.56
N ASN A 22 -0.92 -20.98 -4.49
CA ASN A 22 -0.90 -22.43 -4.61
C ASN A 22 -2.26 -23.09 -4.94
N ASN A 23 -3.26 -22.34 -5.39
CA ASN A 23 -4.46 -22.91 -5.97
C ASN A 23 -4.15 -23.49 -7.35
N THR A 24 -4.16 -24.84 -7.45
CA THR A 24 -3.74 -25.56 -8.65
C THR A 24 -4.71 -25.35 -9.81
N GLU A 25 -6.02 -25.31 -9.54
CA GLU A 25 -7.06 -25.12 -10.55
C GLU A 25 -6.99 -23.73 -11.18
N GLU A 26 -6.88 -22.69 -10.36
CA GLU A 26 -6.68 -21.32 -10.83
C GLU A 26 -5.34 -21.14 -11.57
N ALA A 27 -4.30 -21.85 -11.15
CA ALA A 27 -3.00 -21.80 -11.82
C ALA A 27 -3.09 -22.41 -13.24
N ASP A 28 -3.78 -23.53 -13.41
CA ASP A 28 -3.96 -24.19 -14.70
C ASP A 28 -4.86 -23.37 -15.63
N GLU A 29 -5.93 -22.74 -15.11
CA GLU A 29 -6.73 -21.76 -15.86
C GLU A 29 -5.90 -20.58 -16.35
N LEU A 30 -5.06 -20.03 -15.48
CA LEU A 30 -4.22 -18.88 -15.79
C LEU A 30 -3.19 -19.21 -16.88
N VAL A 31 -2.56 -20.39 -16.80
CA VAL A 31 -1.63 -20.91 -17.83
C VAL A 31 -2.35 -21.09 -19.16
N SER A 32 -3.54 -21.70 -19.16
CA SER A 32 -4.35 -21.94 -20.36
C SER A 32 -4.79 -20.63 -21.04
N LEU A 33 -5.21 -19.65 -20.25
CA LEU A 33 -5.60 -18.32 -20.75
C LEU A 33 -4.39 -17.58 -21.35
N ALA A 34 -3.24 -17.62 -20.69
CA ALA A 34 -2.02 -17.00 -21.21
C ALA A 34 -1.55 -17.67 -22.51
N PHE A 35 -1.70 -19.00 -22.63
CA PHE A 35 -1.39 -19.76 -23.84
C PHE A 35 -2.26 -19.30 -25.01
N SER A 36 -3.57 -19.18 -24.83
CA SER A 36 -4.49 -18.69 -25.86
C SER A 36 -4.13 -17.29 -26.36
N ILE A 37 -3.78 -16.38 -25.44
CA ILE A 37 -3.37 -15.01 -25.80
C ILE A 37 -2.06 -15.01 -26.59
N CYS A 38 -1.10 -15.86 -26.21
CA CYS A 38 0.19 -15.94 -26.89
C CYS A 38 0.08 -16.58 -28.28
N ILE A 39 -0.92 -17.46 -28.52
CA ILE A 39 -1.25 -17.95 -29.87
C ILE A 39 -1.74 -16.80 -30.76
N GLU A 40 -2.65 -15.97 -30.27
CA GLU A 40 -3.20 -14.85 -31.04
C GLU A 40 -2.20 -13.73 -31.31
N LYS A 41 -1.31 -13.50 -30.37
CA LYS A 41 -0.30 -12.41 -30.41
C LYS A 41 1.06 -12.93 -29.98
N PRO A 42 1.76 -13.70 -30.82
CA PRO A 42 3.06 -14.25 -30.48
C PRO A 42 4.12 -13.13 -30.38
N PRO A 43 4.98 -13.16 -29.34
CA PRO A 43 6.09 -12.22 -29.25
C PRO A 43 7.16 -12.53 -30.29
N LYS A 44 7.90 -11.49 -30.71
CA LYS A 44 9.02 -11.65 -31.63
C LYS A 44 10.26 -12.26 -30.96
N GLU A 45 10.44 -12.00 -29.68
CA GLU A 45 11.60 -12.43 -28.88
C GLU A 45 11.17 -12.77 -27.44
N ASN A 46 11.99 -13.57 -26.73
CA ASN A 46 11.80 -13.94 -25.33
C ASN A 46 10.38 -14.48 -25.00
N MET A 47 9.95 -15.51 -25.70
CA MET A 47 8.65 -16.15 -25.57
C MET A 47 8.27 -16.47 -24.10
N LYS A 48 9.21 -17.02 -23.32
CA LYS A 48 8.97 -17.41 -21.93
C LYS A 48 8.71 -16.22 -21.00
N GLY A 49 9.49 -15.14 -21.17
CA GLY A 49 9.28 -13.91 -20.41
C GLY A 49 7.97 -13.22 -20.76
N TYR A 50 7.61 -13.21 -22.05
CA TYR A 50 6.33 -12.67 -22.50
C TYR A 50 5.14 -13.48 -21.95
N PHE A 51 5.23 -14.81 -21.96
CA PHE A 51 4.20 -15.69 -21.41
C PHE A 51 3.98 -15.42 -19.90
N ALA A 52 5.05 -15.30 -19.13
CA ALA A 52 4.97 -14.97 -17.71
C ALA A 52 4.34 -13.58 -17.47
N MET A 53 4.67 -12.58 -18.32
CA MET A 53 4.05 -11.25 -18.26
C MET A 53 2.55 -11.30 -18.59
N VAL A 54 2.14 -12.08 -19.59
CA VAL A 54 0.72 -12.26 -19.95
C VAL A 54 -0.03 -12.89 -18.79
N MET A 55 0.49 -13.98 -18.20
CA MET A 55 -0.13 -14.61 -17.03
C MET A 55 -0.35 -13.60 -15.89
N ARG A 56 0.70 -12.84 -15.54
CA ARG A 56 0.60 -11.83 -14.49
C ARG A 56 -0.47 -10.79 -14.81
N ASN A 57 -0.51 -10.28 -16.03
CA ASN A 57 -1.48 -9.27 -16.43
C ASN A 57 -2.92 -9.82 -16.41
N GLN A 58 -3.15 -11.08 -16.79
CA GLN A 58 -4.46 -11.71 -16.70
C GLN A 58 -4.88 -11.97 -15.27
N TRP A 59 -3.96 -12.41 -14.41
CA TRP A 59 -4.21 -12.55 -12.99
C TRP A 59 -4.61 -11.20 -12.36
N LEU A 60 -3.86 -10.14 -12.60
CA LEU A 60 -4.20 -8.79 -12.14
C LEU A 60 -5.57 -8.32 -12.64
N LYS A 61 -5.94 -8.60 -13.91
CA LYS A 61 -7.26 -8.26 -14.44
C LYS A 61 -8.39 -9.03 -13.76
N LYS A 62 -8.20 -10.33 -13.45
CA LYS A 62 -9.18 -11.16 -12.78
C LYS A 62 -9.48 -10.64 -11.37
N TYR A 63 -8.45 -10.20 -10.66
CA TYR A 63 -8.57 -9.67 -9.29
C TYR A 63 -9.02 -8.21 -9.25
N ASN A 64 -8.56 -7.35 -10.16
CA ASN A 64 -9.01 -5.95 -10.26
C ASN A 64 -10.51 -5.79 -10.60
N LYS A 65 -11.17 -6.82 -11.11
CA LYS A 65 -12.63 -6.79 -11.37
C LYS A 65 -13.49 -7.08 -10.14
N LYS A 66 -12.92 -7.68 -9.08
CA LYS A 66 -13.69 -8.08 -7.89
C LYS A 66 -13.53 -7.15 -6.69
N ASP A 67 -12.39 -6.44 -6.59
CA ASP A 67 -12.15 -5.44 -5.54
C ASP A 67 -10.93 -4.58 -5.91
N PRO A 68 -11.09 -3.31 -6.27
CA PRO A 68 -9.99 -2.51 -6.79
C PRO A 68 -8.95 -2.10 -5.75
N ILE A 69 -9.10 -2.41 -4.47
CA ILE A 69 -8.31 -1.75 -3.43
C ILE A 69 -7.57 -2.68 -2.46
N PHE A 70 -8.01 -3.92 -2.23
CA PHE A 70 -7.42 -4.72 -1.14
C PHE A 70 -7.23 -6.19 -1.49
N HIS A 71 -6.02 -6.55 -1.87
CA HIS A 71 -5.54 -7.92 -1.70
C HIS A 71 -4.36 -7.93 -0.75
N HIS A 72 -4.53 -8.62 0.35
CA HIS A 72 -3.48 -9.07 1.24
C HIS A 72 -2.45 -9.87 0.45
N GLU A 73 -1.23 -9.43 0.57
CA GLU A 73 0.00 -9.78 -0.11
C GLU A 73 0.26 -8.88 -1.32
N SER A 74 0.53 -7.60 -1.04
CA SER A 74 1.31 -6.79 -1.94
C SER A 74 2.70 -7.41 -1.99
N TYR A 75 2.95 -8.28 -2.99
CA TYR A 75 4.31 -8.33 -3.48
C TYR A 75 4.62 -6.89 -3.90
N ASP A 76 5.43 -6.23 -3.10
CA ASP A 76 5.97 -4.91 -3.40
C ASP A 76 6.57 -4.96 -4.80
N ILE A 77 5.79 -4.55 -5.81
CA ILE A 77 6.40 -4.12 -7.06
C ILE A 77 6.98 -2.77 -6.68
N PRO A 78 8.32 -2.67 -6.57
CA PRO A 78 8.91 -1.42 -6.20
C PRO A 78 8.39 -0.36 -7.16
N ASP A 79 7.88 0.76 -6.65
CA ASP A 79 7.68 1.96 -7.45
C ASP A 79 9.08 2.49 -7.83
N ILE A 80 9.69 1.76 -8.73
CA ILE A 80 11.04 2.03 -9.23
C ILE A 80 11.04 3.40 -9.89
N ASP A 81 10.02 3.71 -10.69
CA ASP A 81 9.92 4.98 -11.41
C ASP A 81 9.73 6.16 -10.48
N GLY A 82 8.87 6.07 -9.46
CA GLY A 82 8.71 7.12 -8.46
C GLY A 82 9.96 7.33 -7.59
N THR A 83 10.70 6.27 -7.29
CA THR A 83 11.97 6.39 -6.57
C THR A 83 13.04 6.97 -7.47
N LEU A 84 13.15 6.51 -8.72
CA LEU A 84 14.12 7.00 -9.69
C LEU A 84 13.90 8.48 -10.05
N SER A 85 12.67 8.96 -10.06
CA SER A 85 12.35 10.37 -10.33
C SER A 85 12.88 11.33 -9.26
N LYS A 86 13.12 10.85 -8.05
CA LYS A 86 13.65 11.62 -6.92
C LYS A 86 15.18 11.57 -6.82
N MET A 87 15.82 10.68 -7.57
CA MET A 87 17.26 10.53 -7.56
C MET A 87 17.97 11.58 -8.42
N ASN A 88 19.29 11.70 -8.22
CA ASN A 88 20.13 12.39 -9.20
C ASN A 88 19.89 11.80 -10.59
N HIS A 89 19.58 12.66 -11.57
CA HIS A 89 19.23 12.28 -12.95
C HIS A 89 20.26 11.33 -13.61
N TYR A 90 21.55 11.56 -13.36
CA TYR A 90 22.62 10.70 -13.86
C TYR A 90 22.54 9.27 -13.28
N TYR A 91 22.38 9.16 -11.95
CA TYR A 91 22.25 7.86 -11.28
C TYR A 91 20.96 7.14 -11.64
N ALA A 92 19.86 7.88 -11.77
CA ALA A 92 18.59 7.34 -12.23
C ALA A 92 18.72 6.74 -13.64
N ASN A 93 19.42 7.40 -14.55
CA ASN A 93 19.64 6.90 -15.91
C ASN A 93 20.50 5.63 -15.94
N ILE A 94 21.53 5.52 -15.10
CA ILE A 94 22.31 4.27 -14.95
C ILE A 94 21.39 3.11 -14.52
N LEU A 95 20.55 3.33 -13.52
CA LEU A 95 19.63 2.29 -13.04
C LEU A 95 18.56 1.95 -14.06
N LYS A 96 17.99 2.93 -14.77
CA LYS A 96 17.01 2.73 -15.85
C LYS A 96 17.59 1.92 -17.00
N GLY A 97 18.81 2.21 -17.42
CA GLY A 97 19.49 1.43 -18.46
C GLY A 97 19.64 -0.04 -18.08
N ILE A 98 20.11 -0.32 -16.85
CA ILE A 98 20.22 -1.69 -16.35
C ILE A 98 18.83 -2.36 -16.23
N TYR A 99 17.82 -1.64 -15.75
CA TYR A 99 16.44 -2.15 -15.67
C TYR A 99 15.86 -2.50 -17.04
N ASN A 100 16.20 -1.73 -18.07
CA ASN A 100 15.80 -1.96 -19.46
C ASN A 100 16.65 -3.03 -20.17
N GLY A 101 17.54 -3.71 -19.46
CA GLY A 101 18.34 -4.81 -19.99
C GLY A 101 19.70 -4.42 -20.57
N GLU A 102 20.10 -3.15 -20.44
CA GLU A 102 21.47 -2.74 -20.82
C GLU A 102 22.48 -3.28 -19.81
N ASN A 103 23.65 -3.67 -20.28
CA ASN A 103 24.75 -3.98 -19.36
C ASN A 103 25.75 -2.83 -19.26
N LEU A 104 26.53 -2.80 -18.18
CA LEU A 104 27.50 -1.72 -17.93
C LEU A 104 28.55 -1.56 -19.06
N THR A 105 28.83 -2.60 -19.81
CA THR A 105 29.78 -2.54 -20.96
C THR A 105 29.15 -1.81 -22.13
N GLN A 106 27.88 -2.02 -22.42
CA GLN A 106 27.13 -1.30 -23.44
C GLN A 106 27.01 0.18 -23.07
N MET A 107 26.60 0.46 -21.83
CA MET A 107 26.46 1.82 -21.31
C MET A 107 27.79 2.58 -21.31
N HIS A 108 28.90 1.93 -20.95
CA HIS A 108 30.24 2.50 -21.03
C HIS A 108 30.58 2.96 -22.47
N LYS A 109 30.29 2.12 -23.46
CA LYS A 109 30.58 2.43 -24.88
C LYS A 109 29.71 3.58 -25.40
N SER A 110 28.42 3.59 -25.07
CA SER A 110 27.48 4.61 -25.53
C SER A 110 27.68 5.97 -24.84
N ALA A 111 28.03 5.98 -23.55
CA ALA A 111 28.18 7.21 -22.77
C ALA A 111 29.57 7.81 -22.81
N GLY A 112 30.58 7.11 -23.35
CA GLY A 112 31.99 7.59 -23.38
C GLY A 112 32.64 7.69 -21.98
N ILE A 113 32.05 7.07 -20.96
CA ILE A 113 32.52 7.11 -19.56
C ILE A 113 33.39 5.88 -19.30
N GLY A 114 34.52 6.02 -18.61
CA GLY A 114 35.38 4.90 -18.27
C GLY A 114 34.66 3.80 -17.51
N TYR A 115 34.84 2.52 -17.90
CA TYR A 115 34.13 1.38 -17.29
C TYR A 115 34.27 1.30 -15.75
N ARG A 116 35.46 1.59 -15.21
CA ARG A 116 35.70 1.62 -13.76
C ARG A 116 34.88 2.70 -13.08
N THR A 117 34.79 3.88 -13.67
CA THR A 117 34.00 5.02 -13.18
C THR A 117 32.52 4.65 -13.19
N LEU A 118 32.00 4.16 -14.33
CA LEU A 118 30.62 3.75 -14.45
C LEU A 118 30.22 2.64 -13.45
N LYS A 119 31.12 1.66 -13.23
CA LYS A 119 30.92 0.60 -12.23
C LYS A 119 30.89 1.15 -10.79
N GLY A 120 31.72 2.16 -10.50
CA GLY A 120 31.71 2.87 -9.23
C GLY A 120 30.42 3.66 -9.01
N ASP A 121 29.98 4.38 -10.05
CA ASP A 121 28.77 5.18 -10.02
C ASP A 121 27.50 4.32 -9.95
N TYR A 122 27.50 3.16 -10.61
CA TYR A 122 26.42 2.17 -10.44
C TYR A 122 26.29 1.68 -8.99
N LYS A 123 27.42 1.44 -8.30
CA LYS A 123 27.38 1.08 -6.87
C LYS A 123 26.81 2.21 -6.01
N LYS A 124 27.18 3.48 -6.31
CA LYS A 124 26.62 4.65 -5.61
C LYS A 124 25.15 4.82 -5.91
N ALA A 125 24.73 4.70 -7.17
CA ALA A 125 23.33 4.75 -7.59
C ALA A 125 22.48 3.70 -6.87
N LYS A 126 22.97 2.46 -6.78
CA LYS A 126 22.27 1.40 -6.02
C LYS A 126 22.13 1.73 -4.53
N LYS A 127 23.18 2.29 -3.92
CA LYS A 127 23.14 2.69 -2.50
C LYS A 127 22.15 3.84 -2.28
N GLU A 128 22.17 4.85 -3.15
CA GLU A 128 21.22 5.98 -3.09
C GLU A 128 19.78 5.51 -3.30
N PHE A 129 19.54 4.68 -4.32
CA PHE A 129 18.22 4.08 -4.55
C PHE A 129 17.73 3.30 -3.34
N LYS A 130 18.57 2.45 -2.76
CA LYS A 130 18.23 1.66 -1.57
C LYS A 130 17.83 2.55 -0.40
N ILE A 131 18.60 3.62 -0.12
CA ILE A 131 18.29 4.57 0.96
C ILE A 131 16.94 5.28 0.68
N MET A 132 16.72 5.77 -0.54
CA MET A 132 15.48 6.45 -0.91
C MET A 132 14.28 5.50 -0.88
N TYR A 133 14.47 4.26 -1.32
CA TYR A 133 13.45 3.22 -1.33
C TYR A 133 13.09 2.75 0.08
N GLU A 134 14.09 2.52 0.95
CA GLU A 134 13.89 2.10 2.33
C GLU A 134 13.30 3.23 3.21
N ASN A 135 13.56 4.50 2.87
CA ASN A 135 12.99 5.66 3.55
C ASN A 135 11.60 6.07 3.02
N LYS A 136 11.01 5.27 2.13
CA LYS A 136 9.68 5.54 1.60
C LYS A 136 8.64 5.52 2.73
N THR A 137 7.76 6.52 2.73
CA THR A 137 6.64 6.55 3.68
C THR A 137 5.71 5.38 3.42
N LYS A 138 5.61 4.49 4.40
CA LYS A 138 4.69 3.35 4.39
C LYS A 138 3.55 3.62 5.36
N ILE A 139 2.32 3.58 4.87
CA ILE A 139 1.12 3.92 5.64
C ILE A 139 0.27 2.67 5.83
N ALA A 140 -0.09 2.36 7.07
CA ALA A 140 -1.16 1.43 7.35
C ALA A 140 -2.45 2.20 7.67
N ILE A 141 -3.53 1.88 6.97
CA ILE A 141 -4.88 2.30 7.30
C ILE A 141 -5.51 1.19 8.14
N VAL A 142 -5.90 1.50 9.38
CA VAL A 142 -6.59 0.53 10.23
C VAL A 142 -8.07 0.89 10.28
N ILE A 143 -8.91 0.00 9.76
CA ILE A 143 -10.35 0.23 9.59
C ILE A 143 -11.18 -0.77 10.36
N GLN A 144 -12.41 -0.40 10.67
CA GLN A 144 -13.39 -1.29 11.27
C GLN A 144 -14.12 -2.13 10.21
N ASN A 145 -14.38 -1.53 9.05
CA ASN A 145 -14.97 -2.14 7.87
C ASN A 145 -14.64 -1.30 6.63
N VAL A 146 -14.92 -1.83 5.44
CA VAL A 146 -14.61 -1.19 4.14
C VAL A 146 -15.73 -0.24 3.66
N SER A 147 -16.69 0.12 4.50
CA SER A 147 -17.84 0.95 4.13
C SER A 147 -17.93 2.24 4.95
N GLY A 148 -18.83 3.12 4.53
CA GLY A 148 -19.16 4.34 5.25
C GLY A 148 -17.95 5.26 5.48
N VAL A 149 -17.74 5.64 6.73
CA VAL A 149 -16.71 6.61 7.13
C VAL A 149 -15.30 6.15 6.75
N SER A 150 -14.97 4.89 7.01
CA SER A 150 -13.64 4.35 6.67
C SER A 150 -13.36 4.45 5.18
N TYR A 151 -14.36 4.17 4.33
CA TYR A 151 -14.23 4.26 2.88
C TYR A 151 -13.97 5.70 2.43
N HIS A 152 -14.87 6.63 2.76
CA HIS A 152 -14.81 8.00 2.24
C HIS A 152 -13.71 8.85 2.87
N ARG A 153 -13.35 8.61 4.12
CA ARG A 153 -12.36 9.43 4.81
C ARG A 153 -10.94 8.89 4.76
N LEU A 154 -10.77 7.58 4.73
CA LEU A 154 -9.44 6.98 4.81
C LEU A 154 -9.08 6.25 3.51
N ILE A 155 -9.89 5.28 3.09
CA ILE A 155 -9.52 4.39 1.98
C ILE A 155 -9.36 5.18 0.68
N VAL A 156 -10.40 5.87 0.22
CA VAL A 156 -10.39 6.57 -1.06
C VAL A 156 -9.35 7.71 -1.10
N PRO A 157 -9.31 8.64 -0.13
CA PRO A 157 -8.33 9.72 -0.15
C PRO A 157 -6.88 9.22 -0.08
N ILE A 158 -6.59 8.24 0.79
CA ILE A 158 -5.22 7.75 0.97
C ILE A 158 -4.80 6.88 -0.22
N ALA A 159 -5.69 6.08 -0.81
CA ALA A 159 -5.40 5.35 -2.04
C ALA A 159 -5.10 6.29 -3.22
N LYS A 160 -5.82 7.42 -3.32
CA LYS A 160 -5.54 8.46 -4.31
C LYS A 160 -4.17 9.11 -4.05
N MET A 161 -3.88 9.48 -2.82
CA MET A 161 -2.55 10.00 -2.44
C MET A 161 -1.44 8.98 -2.71
N ALA A 162 -1.68 7.71 -2.42
CA ALA A 162 -0.72 6.64 -2.71
C ALA A 162 -0.36 6.59 -4.19
N ARG A 163 -1.37 6.65 -5.07
CA ARG A 163 -1.19 6.67 -6.52
C ARG A 163 -0.48 7.94 -6.99
N ASP A 164 -0.91 9.12 -6.51
CA ASP A 164 -0.42 10.41 -7.00
C ASP A 164 1.00 10.73 -6.49
N TYR A 165 1.36 10.24 -5.30
CA TYR A 165 2.65 10.51 -4.63
C TYR A 165 3.53 9.27 -4.46
N GLY A 166 3.12 8.11 -4.99
CA GLY A 166 3.89 6.87 -4.90
C GLY A 166 4.10 6.41 -3.46
N LEU A 167 3.08 6.51 -2.59
CA LEU A 167 3.15 6.02 -1.21
C LEU A 167 2.80 4.53 -1.15
N ASP A 168 3.47 3.80 -0.27
CA ASP A 168 3.08 2.43 0.05
C ASP A 168 1.96 2.45 1.08
N VAL A 169 0.84 1.81 0.76
CA VAL A 169 -0.34 1.78 1.64
C VAL A 169 -0.82 0.35 1.83
N VAL A 170 -1.04 -0.04 3.07
CA VAL A 170 -1.69 -1.30 3.44
C VAL A 170 -2.97 -0.99 4.21
N CYS A 171 -4.02 -1.78 4.01
CA CYS A 171 -5.26 -1.66 4.76
C CYS A 171 -5.46 -2.89 5.64
N LEU A 172 -5.66 -2.66 6.93
CA LEU A 172 -5.81 -3.69 7.96
C LEU A 172 -7.13 -3.51 8.70
N GLN A 173 -7.71 -4.59 9.21
CA GLN A 173 -8.91 -4.51 10.02
C GLN A 173 -8.56 -4.49 11.51
N ASN A 174 -9.18 -3.60 12.29
CA ASN A 174 -8.97 -3.50 13.72
C ASN A 174 -9.59 -4.66 14.54
N LYS A 175 -10.24 -5.59 13.85
CA LYS A 175 -10.79 -6.83 14.42
C LYS A 175 -9.82 -8.00 14.39
N GLU A 176 -8.75 -7.89 13.63
CA GLU A 176 -7.70 -8.91 13.55
C GLU A 176 -6.80 -8.77 14.78
N ASP A 177 -6.60 -9.85 15.50
CA ASP A 177 -5.75 -9.88 16.70
C ASP A 177 -4.25 -9.78 16.35
N ASP A 178 -3.89 -10.18 15.14
CA ASP A 178 -2.54 -10.17 14.60
C ASP A 178 -2.17 -8.90 13.80
N PHE A 179 -3.06 -7.89 13.74
CA PHE A 179 -2.81 -6.71 12.90
C PHE A 179 -1.52 -5.96 13.28
N LEU A 180 -1.10 -6.03 14.55
CA LEU A 180 0.15 -5.42 15.01
C LEU A 180 1.40 -6.06 14.41
N ASP A 181 1.33 -7.36 14.10
CA ASP A 181 2.44 -8.11 13.50
C ASP A 181 2.59 -7.78 12.00
N LYS A 182 1.49 -7.35 11.37
CA LYS A 182 1.45 -6.90 9.98
C LYS A 182 1.98 -5.47 9.76
N LEU A 183 2.41 -4.79 10.83
CA LEU A 183 2.91 -3.40 10.78
C LEU A 183 4.43 -3.30 10.65
N ASP A 184 5.10 -4.36 10.25
CA ASP A 184 6.55 -4.32 10.07
C ASP A 184 6.95 -3.41 8.91
N GLY A 185 7.92 -2.53 9.14
CA GLY A 185 8.34 -1.52 8.17
C GLY A 185 7.35 -0.36 7.93
N ILE A 186 6.21 -0.32 8.61
CA ILE A 186 5.25 0.79 8.54
C ILE A 186 5.82 2.02 9.27
N THR A 187 5.64 3.20 8.67
CA THR A 187 6.07 4.48 9.26
C THR A 187 4.91 5.26 9.88
N HIS A 188 3.70 5.10 9.35
CA HIS A 188 2.50 5.80 9.80
C HIS A 188 1.32 4.85 9.91
N VAL A 189 0.54 4.97 10.97
CA VAL A 189 -0.75 4.31 11.14
C VAL A 189 -1.84 5.36 11.20
N ILE A 190 -2.86 5.22 10.37
CA ILE A 190 -4.03 6.10 10.32
C ILE A 190 -5.28 5.26 10.56
N TYR A 191 -6.15 5.68 11.48
CA TYR A 191 -7.36 4.93 11.80
C TYR A 191 -8.50 5.87 12.21
N ASN A 192 -9.76 5.38 12.08
CA ASN A 192 -10.94 6.14 12.50
C ASN A 192 -11.41 5.66 13.88
N ARG A 193 -11.54 6.60 14.81
CA ARG A 193 -12.12 6.51 16.17
C ARG A 193 -11.47 5.49 17.09
N ASN A 194 -11.26 4.25 16.67
CA ASN A 194 -10.74 3.17 17.53
C ASN A 194 -9.75 2.30 16.78
N ILE A 195 -8.54 2.23 17.31
CA ILE A 195 -7.43 1.49 16.68
C ILE A 195 -7.54 -0.03 16.83
N SER A 196 -8.18 -0.51 17.88
CA SER A 196 -8.32 -1.95 18.17
C SER A 196 -9.59 -2.26 18.92
N THR A 197 -10.19 -3.43 18.64
CA THR A 197 -11.35 -3.97 19.38
C THR A 197 -10.94 -4.94 20.48
N PHE A 198 -9.68 -5.39 20.55
CA PHE A 198 -9.19 -6.40 21.48
C PHE A 198 -8.34 -5.83 22.60
N MET A 199 -7.66 -4.73 22.37
CA MET A 199 -6.72 -4.13 23.30
C MET A 199 -7.15 -2.71 23.66
N LYS A 200 -6.69 -2.23 24.81
CA LYS A 200 -6.89 -0.83 25.18
C LYS A 200 -6.12 0.08 24.19
N PRO A 201 -6.73 1.19 23.73
CA PRO A 201 -6.10 2.10 22.77
C PRO A 201 -4.70 2.57 23.19
N GLU A 202 -4.55 2.93 24.47
CA GLU A 202 -3.29 3.41 25.02
C GLU A 202 -2.17 2.37 24.92
N GLU A 203 -2.45 1.09 25.11
CA GLU A 203 -1.48 -0.01 25.02
C GLU A 203 -1.03 -0.23 23.57
N VAL A 204 -1.99 -0.20 22.64
CA VAL A 204 -1.70 -0.34 21.19
C VAL A 204 -0.86 0.84 20.71
N ILE A 205 -1.30 2.05 21.00
CA ILE A 205 -0.62 3.27 20.55
C ILE A 205 0.78 3.34 21.15
N TYR A 206 0.96 2.96 22.42
CA TYR A 206 2.29 2.90 23.03
C TYR A 206 3.21 1.92 22.30
N LYS A 207 2.73 0.70 21.97
CA LYS A 207 3.52 -0.28 21.22
C LYS A 207 3.93 0.24 19.84
N LEU A 208 3.04 0.94 19.14
CA LEU A 208 3.34 1.54 17.84
C LEU A 208 4.40 2.63 17.94
N LYS A 209 4.26 3.52 18.90
CA LYS A 209 5.24 4.59 19.17
C LYS A 209 6.61 4.05 19.56
N ALA A 210 6.65 2.98 20.35
CA ALA A 210 7.90 2.30 20.71
C ALA A 210 8.64 1.71 19.49
N LYS A 211 7.91 1.36 18.42
CA LYS A 211 8.45 0.96 17.11
C LYS A 211 8.81 2.16 16.21
N GLY A 212 8.65 3.41 16.66
CA GLY A 212 8.87 4.62 15.86
C GLY A 212 7.75 4.94 14.86
N ILE A 213 6.61 4.27 14.97
CA ILE A 213 5.46 4.48 14.07
C ILE A 213 4.67 5.69 14.53
N LYS A 214 4.42 6.64 13.62
CA LYS A 214 3.57 7.80 13.87
C LYS A 214 2.09 7.41 13.81
N VAL A 215 1.32 7.79 14.80
CA VAL A 215 -0.07 7.37 14.98
C VAL A 215 -1.01 8.55 14.80
N ILE A 216 -1.93 8.44 13.82
CA ILE A 216 -2.90 9.47 13.45
C ILE A 216 -4.31 8.92 13.67
N CYS A 217 -5.08 9.61 14.51
CA CYS A 217 -6.48 9.28 14.80
C CYS A 217 -7.41 10.20 14.03
N ASP A 218 -8.31 9.66 13.22
CA ASP A 218 -9.34 10.43 12.53
C ASP A 218 -10.65 10.41 13.33
N ILE A 219 -11.23 11.59 13.59
CA ILE A 219 -12.47 11.79 14.31
C ILE A 219 -13.42 12.63 13.45
N ASP A 220 -14.44 12.00 12.93
CA ASP A 220 -15.42 12.61 12.01
C ASP A 220 -16.69 13.12 12.71
N ASP A 221 -17.08 12.51 13.85
CA ASP A 221 -18.26 12.85 14.60
C ASP A 221 -17.97 13.10 16.08
N TYR A 222 -18.89 13.85 16.73
CA TYR A 222 -18.80 14.11 18.15
C TYR A 222 -19.19 12.86 18.97
N TRP A 223 -18.28 12.40 19.79
CA TRP A 223 -18.37 11.13 20.54
C TRP A 223 -19.19 11.20 21.85
N ILE A 224 -19.61 12.39 22.29
CA ILE A 224 -20.46 12.56 23.47
C ILE A 224 -21.91 12.68 23.01
N LEU A 225 -22.68 11.61 23.18
CA LEU A 225 -24.06 11.59 22.77
C LEU A 225 -24.96 12.28 23.82
N PRO A 226 -25.97 13.08 23.40
CA PRO A 226 -26.95 13.69 24.30
C PRO A 226 -27.77 12.61 25.00
N LYS A 227 -28.39 12.98 26.14
CA LYS A 227 -29.13 12.02 27.00
C LYS A 227 -30.28 11.30 26.29
N ASN A 228 -30.93 11.98 25.35
CA ASN A 228 -32.06 11.47 24.56
C ASN A 228 -31.66 10.77 23.26
N HIS A 229 -30.36 10.59 23.00
CA HIS A 229 -29.90 9.91 21.77
C HIS A 229 -30.20 8.41 21.86
N PRO A 230 -30.77 7.76 20.79
CA PRO A 230 -31.16 6.34 20.82
C PRO A 230 -30.00 5.40 21.17
N MET A 231 -28.78 5.72 20.75
CA MET A 231 -27.59 4.91 21.02
C MET A 231 -26.91 5.24 22.36
N LYS A 232 -27.44 6.18 23.17
CA LYS A 232 -26.78 6.65 24.40
C LYS A 232 -26.56 5.50 25.40
N TYR A 233 -27.52 4.61 25.56
CA TYR A 233 -27.39 3.47 26.44
C TYR A 233 -26.23 2.56 26.06
N PHE A 234 -26.14 2.17 24.79
CA PHE A 234 -25.06 1.30 24.29
C PHE A 234 -23.69 1.96 24.41
N TYR A 235 -23.59 3.24 24.06
CA TYR A 235 -22.35 4.03 24.19
C TYR A 235 -21.86 4.10 25.62
N SER A 236 -22.76 4.33 26.57
CA SER A 236 -22.42 4.40 27.98
C SER A 236 -22.02 3.04 28.54
N LYS A 237 -22.74 1.97 28.17
CA LYS A 237 -22.45 0.61 28.61
C LYS A 237 -21.13 0.08 28.09
N SER A 238 -20.82 0.35 26.82
CA SER A 238 -19.56 -0.03 26.18
C SER A 238 -18.39 0.92 26.48
N LYS A 239 -18.63 2.01 27.22
CA LYS A 239 -17.63 3.06 27.52
C LYS A 239 -16.97 3.63 26.25
N MET A 240 -17.72 3.68 25.16
CA MET A 240 -17.20 4.08 23.85
C MET A 240 -16.67 5.52 23.86
N ASP A 241 -17.32 6.42 24.59
CA ASP A 241 -16.87 7.81 24.81
C ASP A 241 -15.47 7.86 25.44
N LYS A 242 -15.21 7.03 26.45
CA LYS A 242 -13.88 6.94 27.08
C LYS A 242 -12.84 6.33 26.14
N CYS A 243 -13.24 5.32 25.36
CA CYS A 243 -12.39 4.70 24.37
C CYS A 243 -11.95 5.72 23.30
N VAL A 244 -12.89 6.52 22.76
CA VAL A 244 -12.56 7.57 21.78
C VAL A 244 -11.64 8.62 22.40
N VAL A 245 -11.89 9.07 23.64
CA VAL A 245 -11.01 10.02 24.32
C VAL A 245 -9.61 9.44 24.52
N ALA A 246 -9.46 8.17 24.85
CA ALA A 246 -8.15 7.53 24.96
C ALA A 246 -7.41 7.51 23.62
N ASN A 247 -8.09 7.18 22.51
CA ASN A 247 -7.50 7.25 21.18
C ASN A 247 -7.04 8.68 20.82
N ILE A 248 -7.87 9.69 21.06
CA ILE A 248 -7.53 11.11 20.84
C ILE A 248 -6.30 11.51 21.66
N LYS A 249 -6.30 11.18 22.95
CA LYS A 249 -5.26 11.61 23.91
C LYS A 249 -3.88 11.04 23.57
N HIS A 250 -3.83 9.79 23.13
CA HIS A 250 -2.58 9.08 22.95
C HIS A 250 -2.03 9.11 21.51
N ALA A 251 -2.84 9.49 20.51
CA ALA A 251 -2.38 9.69 19.14
C ALA A 251 -1.34 10.82 19.04
N ASP A 252 -0.42 10.72 18.06
CA ASP A 252 0.54 11.80 17.76
C ASP A 252 -0.13 13.00 17.10
N GLN A 253 -1.16 12.73 16.29
CA GLN A 253 -1.95 13.74 15.60
C GLN A 253 -3.40 13.27 15.51
N VAL A 254 -4.33 14.22 15.52
CA VAL A 254 -5.74 13.94 15.32
C VAL A 254 -6.26 14.72 14.12
N TRP A 255 -6.87 14.02 13.18
CA TRP A 255 -7.61 14.63 12.07
C TRP A 255 -9.08 14.73 12.43
N THR A 256 -9.72 15.79 11.95
CA THR A 256 -11.16 15.96 12.15
C THR A 256 -11.79 16.77 11.02
N THR A 257 -13.12 16.78 10.93
CA THR A 257 -13.85 17.35 9.80
C THR A 257 -14.14 18.84 9.92
N THR A 258 -14.26 19.36 11.14
CA THR A 258 -14.75 20.71 11.39
C THR A 258 -13.95 21.43 12.48
N LYS A 259 -13.95 22.76 12.44
CA LYS A 259 -13.37 23.60 13.51
C LYS A 259 -14.02 23.33 14.87
N PHE A 260 -15.34 23.11 14.89
CA PHE A 260 -16.06 22.78 16.12
C PHE A 260 -15.50 21.51 16.78
N LEU A 261 -15.31 20.44 16.00
CA LEU A 261 -14.70 19.21 16.53
C LEU A 261 -13.25 19.43 16.96
N ALA A 262 -12.48 20.18 16.20
CA ALA A 262 -11.10 20.51 16.54
C ALA A 262 -11.01 21.19 17.92
N GLU A 263 -11.89 22.15 18.22
CA GLU A 263 -11.96 22.79 19.54
C GLU A 263 -12.28 21.80 20.66
N LYS A 264 -13.16 20.83 20.42
CA LYS A 264 -13.48 19.79 21.41
C LYS A 264 -12.33 18.82 21.63
N ILE A 265 -11.66 18.42 20.54
CA ILE A 265 -10.51 17.51 20.54
C ILE A 265 -9.29 18.17 21.20
N SER A 266 -9.06 19.46 20.98
CA SER A 266 -7.92 20.22 21.50
C SER A 266 -7.82 20.25 23.04
N LYS A 267 -8.88 19.85 23.73
CA LYS A 267 -8.86 19.65 25.18
C LYS A 267 -8.03 18.42 25.59
N TYR A 268 -7.90 17.44 24.68
CA TYR A 268 -7.24 16.16 24.93
C TYR A 268 -5.93 15.98 24.13
N ASN A 269 -5.85 16.56 22.94
CA ASN A 269 -4.68 16.53 22.08
C ASN A 269 -4.49 17.91 21.44
N LYS A 270 -3.27 18.45 21.51
CA LYS A 270 -2.96 19.79 20.95
C LYS A 270 -2.61 19.75 19.47
N ASN A 271 -2.25 18.58 18.93
CA ASN A 271 -1.91 18.40 17.53
C ASN A 271 -3.13 17.95 16.74
N VAL A 272 -3.99 18.90 16.41
CA VAL A 272 -5.27 18.68 15.72
C VAL A 272 -5.28 19.40 14.39
N GLU A 273 -5.70 18.70 13.35
CA GLU A 273 -5.83 19.26 12.01
C GLU A 273 -7.23 19.04 11.44
N VAL A 274 -7.76 20.08 10.77
CA VAL A 274 -9.08 20.01 10.13
C VAL A 274 -8.91 19.54 8.69
N VAL A 275 -9.16 18.25 8.47
CA VAL A 275 -9.21 17.61 7.16
C VAL A 275 -10.67 17.47 6.73
N LYS A 276 -11.13 18.37 5.87
CA LYS A 276 -12.53 18.40 5.41
C LYS A 276 -12.87 17.11 4.65
N ASN A 277 -14.15 16.71 4.68
CA ASN A 277 -14.66 15.70 3.79
C ASN A 277 -14.49 16.15 2.33
N ALA A 278 -13.94 15.29 1.51
CA ALA A 278 -13.83 15.50 0.07
C ALA A 278 -14.65 14.41 -0.64
N ILE A 279 -15.37 14.81 -1.66
CA ILE A 279 -16.05 13.92 -2.60
C ILE A 279 -15.21 13.92 -3.87
N ASP A 280 -14.89 12.76 -4.40
CA ASP A 280 -14.23 12.69 -5.70
C ASP A 280 -15.26 13.10 -6.78
N PRO A 281 -15.05 14.21 -7.51
CA PRO A 281 -15.98 14.65 -8.53
C PRO A 281 -16.10 13.67 -9.72
N LEU A 282 -15.18 12.71 -9.81
CA LEU A 282 -15.19 11.66 -10.82
C LEU A 282 -15.89 10.37 -10.34
N GLU A 283 -16.27 10.29 -9.07
CA GLU A 283 -17.08 9.19 -8.55
C GLU A 283 -18.51 9.38 -9.07
N LYS A 284 -18.86 8.66 -10.12
CA LYS A 284 -20.25 8.62 -10.63
C LYS A 284 -21.12 7.98 -9.56
N GLN A 285 -22.06 8.79 -9.05
CA GLN A 285 -23.15 8.34 -8.19
C GLN A 285 -24.01 7.28 -8.87
#